data_d678dc1837295c67d06d7b7d3bea2991
#
_entry.id   d678dc1837295c67d06d7b7d3bea2991
#
_cell.length_a   1.000
_cell.length_b   1.000
_cell.length_c   1.000
_cell.angle_alpha   90.00
_cell.angle_beta   90.00
_cell.angle_gamma   90.00
#
_symmetry.space_group_name_H-M   'P 1'
#
loop_
_entity.id
_entity.type
_entity.pdbx_description
1 polymer ?
#
loop_
_entity_poly.entity_id
_entity_poly.type
_entity_poly.pdbx_seq_one_letter_code
_entity_poly.pdbx_strand_id
1 'polypeptide(L)'
;EGEIRDAIKKANITLLADDKILVDNQLWLVGRLDNHATYRKATKDLMPSSTDKPIILLDHEPNEIEQNVQLPIDLQVSGHTHNGQIFPANFIVKFLNRLGYGYERINNTDVIVSSGYGFWGVPFRLGSQAELWVIDLVGKKS
;
A
#
# COMPACT_ATOMS: atom_id res chain seq x y z
N GLU A 1 17.13 13.72 -1.44
CA GLU A 1 16.21 13.10 -0.46
C GLU A 1 15.78 14.09 0.63
N GLY A 2 16.71 14.91 1.19
CA GLY A 2 16.41 15.95 2.19
C GLY A 2 15.42 17.00 1.70
N GLU A 3 15.61 17.52 0.50
CA GLU A 3 14.76 18.58 -0.08
C GLU A 3 13.29 18.11 -0.27
N ILE A 4 13.07 16.84 -0.65
CA ILE A 4 11.72 16.27 -0.81
C ILE A 4 11.05 16.14 0.57
N ARG A 5 11.75 15.65 1.58
CA ARG A 5 11.24 15.55 2.95
C ARG A 5 10.86 16.92 3.52
N ASP A 6 11.69 17.93 3.26
CA ASP A 6 11.41 19.31 3.67
C ASP A 6 10.18 19.90 2.96
N ALA A 7 10.03 19.61 1.67
CA ALA A 7 8.84 20.02 0.91
C ALA A 7 7.55 19.37 1.45
N ILE A 8 7.58 18.06 1.73
CA ILE A 8 6.46 17.31 2.35
C ILE A 8 6.09 17.92 3.70
N LYS A 9 7.09 18.19 4.54
CA LYS A 9 6.89 18.82 5.85
C LYS A 9 6.30 20.23 5.74
N LYS A 10 6.79 21.05 4.81
CA LYS A 10 6.24 22.39 4.54
C LYS A 10 4.81 22.35 4.03
N ALA A 11 4.42 21.29 3.31
CA ALA A 11 3.07 21.06 2.87
C ALA A 11 2.14 20.51 3.98
N ASN A 12 2.63 20.39 5.21
CA ASN A 12 1.91 19.81 6.36
C ASN A 12 1.40 18.38 6.10
N ILE A 13 2.19 17.59 5.36
CA ILE A 13 1.90 16.20 5.07
C ILE A 13 2.72 15.32 6.02
N THR A 14 2.08 14.36 6.68
CA THR A 14 2.76 13.38 7.52
C THR A 14 3.39 12.30 6.66
N LEU A 15 4.71 12.16 6.74
CA LEU A 15 5.45 11.10 6.07
C LEU A 15 5.61 9.89 7.01
N LEU A 16 5.07 8.76 6.61
CA LEU A 16 5.26 7.47 7.29
C LEU A 16 6.36 6.68 6.55
N ALA A 17 7.55 6.64 7.11
CA ALA A 17 8.72 5.97 6.54
C ALA A 17 9.22 4.91 7.51
N ASP A 18 8.70 3.69 7.42
CA ASP A 18 8.78 2.63 8.43
C ASP A 18 8.29 3.11 9.80
N ASP A 19 7.14 3.75 9.79
CA ASP A 19 6.52 4.37 10.95
C ASP A 19 5.02 4.14 10.97
N LYS A 20 4.38 4.48 12.09
CA LYS A 20 2.94 4.37 12.27
C LYS A 20 2.37 5.56 13.02
N ILE A 21 1.11 5.87 12.76
CA ILE A 21 0.36 6.91 13.45
C ILE A 21 -1.05 6.41 13.80
N LEU A 22 -1.52 6.78 14.97
CA LEU A 22 -2.91 6.58 15.38
C LEU A 22 -3.74 7.81 14.97
N VAL A 23 -4.63 7.63 14.02
CA VAL A 23 -5.49 8.69 13.48
C VAL A 23 -6.75 8.78 14.32
N ASP A 24 -7.03 9.98 14.85
CA ASP A 24 -8.22 10.34 15.63
C ASP A 24 -8.57 9.35 16.75
N ASN A 25 -7.57 8.65 17.27
CA ASN A 25 -7.73 7.56 18.25
C ASN A 25 -8.65 6.42 17.76
N GLN A 26 -8.81 6.25 16.45
CA GLN A 26 -9.74 5.29 15.83
C GLN A 26 -9.07 4.20 15.01
N LEU A 27 -8.00 4.52 14.26
CA LEU A 27 -7.33 3.55 13.40
C LEU A 27 -5.83 3.80 13.31
N TRP A 28 -5.07 2.76 13.08
CA TRP A 28 -3.64 2.83 12.82
C TRP A 28 -3.36 2.91 11.32
N LEU A 29 -2.57 3.90 10.92
CA LEU A 29 -1.90 3.91 9.62
C LEU A 29 -0.45 3.49 9.82
N VAL A 30 -0.02 2.48 9.09
CA VAL A 30 1.37 1.97 9.08
C VAL A 30 1.92 2.19 7.69
N GLY A 31 2.97 2.99 7.55
CA GLY A 31 3.61 3.27 6.27
C GLY A 31 4.99 2.64 6.19
N ARG A 32 5.27 1.96 5.10
CA ARG A 32 6.56 1.31 4.84
C ARG A 32 7.46 2.17 3.95
N LEU A 33 8.75 2.05 4.16
CA LEU A 33 9.75 2.52 3.20
C LEU A 33 9.68 1.71 1.91
N ASP A 34 10.21 2.28 0.83
CA ASP A 34 10.40 1.60 -0.45
C ASP A 34 11.23 0.31 -0.28
N ASN A 35 10.93 -0.70 -1.09
CA ASN A 35 11.59 -2.01 -1.01
C ASN A 35 13.11 -1.95 -1.28
N HIS A 36 13.57 -0.92 -1.97
CA HIS A 36 15.00 -0.68 -2.23
C HIS A 36 15.72 0.06 -1.10
N ALA A 37 15.01 0.47 -0.04
CA ALA A 37 15.63 1.14 1.09
C ALA A 37 16.54 0.18 1.88
N THR A 38 17.79 0.59 2.11
CA THR A 38 18.84 -0.25 2.72
C THR A 38 18.48 -0.76 4.12
N TYR A 39 17.63 -0.03 4.85
CA TYR A 39 17.26 -0.32 6.24
C TYR A 39 15.75 -0.41 6.44
N ARG A 40 15.04 -1.01 5.48
CA ARG A 40 13.60 -1.23 5.58
C ARG A 40 13.29 -2.23 6.71
N LYS A 41 12.44 -1.83 7.65
CA LYS A 41 12.00 -2.71 8.74
C LYS A 41 11.05 -3.79 8.21
N ALA A 42 11.04 -4.95 8.86
CA ALA A 42 10.00 -5.93 8.58
C ALA A 42 8.62 -5.41 9.02
N THR A 43 7.56 -5.72 8.27
CA THR A 43 6.21 -5.24 8.58
C THR A 43 5.77 -5.58 10.00
N LYS A 44 6.12 -6.77 10.50
CA LYS A 44 5.81 -7.22 11.86
C LYS A 44 6.35 -6.28 12.95
N ASP A 45 7.51 -5.66 12.71
CA ASP A 45 8.16 -4.77 13.68
C ASP A 45 7.52 -3.37 13.74
N LEU A 46 6.67 -3.07 12.77
CA LEU A 46 5.89 -1.84 12.69
C LEU A 46 4.52 -1.96 13.33
N MET A 47 4.05 -3.19 13.60
CA MET A 47 2.73 -3.39 14.19
C MET A 47 2.63 -2.76 15.59
N PRO A 48 1.46 -2.24 15.96
CA PRO A 48 1.18 -1.88 17.35
C PRO A 48 1.35 -3.12 18.25
N SER A 49 1.91 -2.93 19.44
CA SER A 49 2.15 -4.04 20.41
C SER A 49 0.85 -4.70 20.90
N SER A 50 -0.24 -3.94 20.95
CA SER A 50 -1.60 -4.43 21.22
C SER A 50 -2.58 -3.36 20.76
N THR A 51 -3.67 -3.76 20.12
CA THR A 51 -4.72 -2.82 19.69
C THR A 51 -6.03 -3.56 19.41
N ASP A 52 -7.14 -2.91 19.71
CA ASP A 52 -8.50 -3.23 19.29
C ASP A 52 -8.93 -2.43 18.05
N LYS A 53 -8.04 -1.56 17.57
CA LYS A 53 -8.30 -0.65 16.46
C LYS A 53 -7.82 -1.22 15.13
N PRO A 54 -8.54 -0.96 14.04
CA PRO A 54 -8.13 -1.43 12.72
C PRO A 54 -6.77 -0.89 12.31
N ILE A 55 -6.04 -1.71 11.54
CA ILE A 55 -4.71 -1.38 11.02
C ILE A 55 -4.78 -1.34 9.49
N ILE A 56 -4.40 -0.19 8.94
CA ILE A 56 -4.23 0.00 7.50
C ILE A 56 -2.74 0.06 7.18
N LEU A 57 -2.27 -0.84 6.34
CA LEU A 57 -0.90 -0.88 5.85
C LEU A 57 -0.80 -0.16 4.49
N LEU A 58 0.10 0.81 4.40
CA LEU A 58 0.49 1.48 3.17
C LEU A 58 1.86 0.97 2.75
N ASP A 59 1.90 0.08 1.77
CA ASP A 59 3.11 -0.52 1.22
C ASP A 59 3.09 -0.38 -0.30
N HIS A 60 4.02 0.39 -0.86
CA HIS A 60 3.99 0.73 -2.29
C HIS A 60 4.06 -0.51 -3.18
N GLU A 61 4.94 -1.46 -2.87
CA GLU A 61 5.09 -2.68 -3.66
C GLU A 61 4.29 -3.85 -3.05
N PRO A 62 3.53 -4.63 -3.85
CA PRO A 62 2.72 -5.74 -3.37
C PRO A 62 3.51 -7.04 -3.18
N ASN A 63 4.82 -6.97 -2.91
CA ASN A 63 5.72 -8.13 -2.92
C ASN A 63 5.59 -9.03 -1.69
N GLU A 64 5.12 -8.48 -0.55
CA GLU A 64 5.07 -9.19 0.75
C GLU A 64 3.63 -9.47 1.21
N ILE A 65 2.67 -9.54 0.29
CA ILE A 65 1.25 -9.77 0.64
C ILE A 65 1.08 -11.04 1.47
N GLU A 66 1.72 -12.16 1.08
CA GLU A 66 1.60 -13.44 1.78
C GLU A 66 2.08 -13.38 3.24
N GLN A 67 3.10 -12.60 3.51
CA GLN A 67 3.62 -12.39 4.87
C GLN A 67 2.72 -11.41 5.65
N ASN A 68 2.30 -10.34 5.00
CA ASN A 68 1.53 -9.27 5.62
C ASN A 68 0.13 -9.75 6.06
N VAL A 69 -0.53 -10.62 5.29
CA VAL A 69 -1.86 -11.17 5.63
C VAL A 69 -1.84 -12.17 6.80
N GLN A 70 -0.66 -12.52 7.32
CA GLN A 70 -0.51 -13.27 8.57
C GLN A 70 -0.46 -12.36 9.81
N LEU A 71 -0.35 -11.04 9.60
CA LEU A 71 -0.32 -10.03 10.65
C LEU A 71 -1.75 -9.50 10.89
N PRO A 72 -2.00 -8.82 12.02
CA PRO A 72 -3.31 -8.26 12.34
C PRO A 72 -3.62 -6.99 11.51
N ILE A 73 -3.53 -7.09 10.20
CA ILE A 73 -3.78 -6.01 9.25
C ILE A 73 -5.18 -6.18 8.67
N ASP A 74 -6.01 -5.14 8.76
CA ASP A 74 -7.37 -5.17 8.21
C ASP A 74 -7.40 -4.80 6.74
N LEU A 75 -6.56 -3.84 6.32
CA LEU A 75 -6.45 -3.38 4.94
C LEU A 75 -4.99 -3.14 4.55
N GLN A 76 -4.57 -3.70 3.41
CA GLN A 76 -3.33 -3.32 2.75
C GLN A 76 -3.64 -2.57 1.45
N VAL A 77 -2.98 -1.43 1.25
CA VAL A 77 -3.06 -0.64 0.01
C VAL A 77 -1.68 -0.58 -0.62
N SER A 78 -1.60 -1.00 -1.88
CA SER A 78 -0.37 -1.06 -2.68
C SER A 78 -0.59 -0.48 -4.07
N GLY A 79 0.48 -0.24 -4.79
CA GLY A 79 0.48 0.26 -6.17
C GLY A 79 1.61 -0.36 -6.99
N HIS A 80 2.55 0.46 -7.45
CA HIS A 80 3.79 0.09 -8.15
C HIS A 80 3.64 -0.59 -9.50
N THR A 81 2.80 -1.61 -9.61
CA THR A 81 2.71 -2.49 -10.78
C THR A 81 2.13 -1.81 -12.01
N HIS A 82 1.40 -0.70 -11.84
CA HIS A 82 0.65 -0.01 -12.88
C HIS A 82 -0.24 -0.94 -13.74
N ASN A 83 -0.58 -2.13 -13.21
CA ASN A 83 -1.20 -3.23 -13.95
C ASN A 83 -0.44 -3.55 -15.26
N GLY A 84 0.90 -3.51 -15.21
CA GLY A 84 1.78 -3.72 -16.36
C GLY A 84 1.82 -2.57 -17.37
N GLN A 85 1.08 -1.50 -17.15
CA GLN A 85 0.93 -0.26 -17.95
C GLN A 85 0.77 -0.48 -19.46
N ILE A 86 1.60 -1.33 -20.08
CA ILE A 86 1.63 -1.62 -21.52
C ILE A 86 1.49 -3.13 -21.74
N PHE A 87 0.47 -3.53 -22.52
CA PHE A 87 0.30 -4.92 -22.96
C PHE A 87 1.56 -5.39 -23.74
N PRO A 88 2.10 -6.63 -23.51
CA PRO A 88 1.54 -7.71 -22.67
C PRO A 88 2.08 -7.77 -21.24
N ALA A 89 2.73 -6.72 -20.71
CA ALA A 89 3.35 -6.73 -19.40
C ALA A 89 2.35 -6.97 -18.25
N ASN A 90 1.06 -6.71 -18.46
CA ASN A 90 0.00 -7.04 -17.50
C ASN A 90 -0.09 -8.55 -17.17
N PHE A 91 0.25 -9.45 -18.09
CA PHE A 91 0.34 -10.88 -17.80
C PHE A 91 1.54 -11.21 -16.93
N ILE A 92 2.68 -10.53 -17.13
CA ILE A 92 3.88 -10.70 -16.31
C ILE A 92 3.59 -10.28 -14.87
N VAL A 93 2.94 -9.14 -14.67
CA VAL A 93 2.55 -8.64 -13.34
C VAL A 93 1.67 -9.66 -12.60
N LYS A 94 0.67 -10.23 -13.27
CA LYS A 94 -0.20 -11.28 -12.70
C LYS A 94 0.56 -12.56 -12.32
N PHE A 95 1.61 -12.89 -13.05
CA PHE A 95 2.40 -14.09 -12.78
C PHE A 95 3.39 -13.90 -11.62
N LEU A 96 3.94 -12.69 -11.49
CA LEU A 96 4.99 -12.40 -10.50
C LEU A 96 4.46 -12.01 -9.11
N ASN A 97 3.21 -11.53 -9.02
CA ASN A 97 2.65 -11.06 -7.76
C ASN A 97 1.45 -11.90 -7.35
N ARG A 98 1.29 -12.15 -6.04
CA ARG A 98 0.09 -12.81 -5.48
C ARG A 98 -1.19 -12.08 -5.89
N LEU A 99 -1.17 -10.74 -5.84
CA LEU A 99 -2.17 -9.85 -6.38
C LEU A 99 -1.43 -8.72 -7.10
N GLY A 100 -1.47 -8.71 -8.42
CA GLY A 100 -0.79 -7.69 -9.23
C GLY A 100 -1.64 -6.45 -9.49
N TYR A 101 -2.99 -6.56 -9.33
CA TYR A 101 -3.95 -5.48 -9.56
C TYR A 101 -5.34 -5.85 -9.04
N GLY A 102 -6.06 -4.86 -8.54
CA GLY A 102 -7.44 -4.97 -8.10
C GLY A 102 -7.59 -5.22 -6.61
N TYR A 103 -8.67 -5.88 -6.24
CA TYR A 103 -9.03 -6.18 -4.86
C TYR A 103 -9.12 -7.68 -4.63
N GLU A 104 -8.62 -8.14 -3.51
CA GLU A 104 -8.83 -9.50 -3.01
C GLU A 104 -8.87 -9.49 -1.48
N ARG A 105 -9.78 -10.28 -0.89
CA ARG A 105 -9.75 -10.58 0.53
C ARG A 105 -8.96 -11.86 0.75
N ILE A 106 -7.84 -11.74 1.47
CA ILE A 106 -6.93 -12.84 1.76
C ILE A 106 -6.89 -13.01 3.28
N ASN A 107 -7.29 -14.19 3.77
CA ASN A 107 -7.51 -14.42 5.20
C ASN A 107 -8.51 -13.39 5.78
N ASN A 108 -8.05 -12.58 6.72
CA ASN A 108 -8.84 -11.51 7.33
C ASN A 108 -8.46 -10.11 6.82
N THR A 109 -7.56 -10.00 5.85
CA THR A 109 -7.05 -8.76 5.32
C THR A 109 -7.68 -8.45 3.97
N ASP A 110 -8.22 -7.26 3.82
CA ASP A 110 -8.60 -6.71 2.52
C ASP A 110 -7.34 -6.16 1.83
N VAL A 111 -7.07 -6.57 0.60
CA VAL A 111 -5.88 -6.16 -0.16
C VAL A 111 -6.29 -5.45 -1.43
N ILE A 112 -5.79 -4.24 -1.63
CA ILE A 112 -6.00 -3.44 -2.83
C ILE A 112 -4.65 -3.14 -3.46
N VAL A 113 -4.51 -3.46 -4.75
CA VAL A 113 -3.37 -3.07 -5.58
C VAL A 113 -3.88 -2.18 -6.71
N SER A 114 -3.58 -0.88 -6.63
CA SER A 114 -4.03 0.09 -7.62
C SER A 114 -3.08 0.17 -8.80
N SER A 115 -3.64 0.35 -10.02
CA SER A 115 -2.85 0.71 -11.20
C SER A 115 -2.33 2.15 -11.14
N GLY A 116 -2.84 2.95 -10.21
CA GLY A 116 -2.49 4.35 -10.01
C GLY A 116 -3.03 5.28 -11.08
N TYR A 117 -2.94 6.57 -10.80
CA TYR A 117 -3.36 7.63 -11.72
C TYR A 117 -2.28 8.01 -12.73
N GLY A 118 -1.02 8.00 -12.31
CA GLY A 118 0.12 8.43 -13.12
C GLY A 118 0.63 7.39 -14.12
N PHE A 119 1.73 7.74 -14.78
CA PHE A 119 2.48 6.87 -15.70
C PHE A 119 3.86 6.57 -15.14
N TRP A 120 4.44 5.46 -15.58
CA TRP A 120 5.83 5.15 -15.39
C TRP A 120 6.56 5.12 -16.74
N GLY A 121 7.64 5.89 -16.88
CA GLY A 121 8.43 5.95 -18.11
C GLY A 121 7.67 6.64 -19.25
N VAL A 122 7.07 5.88 -20.16
CA VAL A 122 6.32 6.42 -21.29
C VAL A 122 4.95 6.98 -20.85
N PRO A 123 4.52 8.15 -21.37
CA PRO A 123 3.33 8.83 -20.88
C PRO A 123 2.03 8.30 -21.50
N PHE A 124 1.87 6.99 -21.62
CA PHE A 124 0.63 6.35 -22.08
C PHE A 124 0.44 4.97 -21.47
N ARG A 125 -0.80 4.47 -21.54
CA ARG A 125 -1.18 3.12 -21.13
C ARG A 125 -1.78 2.36 -22.32
N LEU A 126 -1.53 1.04 -22.37
CA LEU A 126 -2.14 0.12 -23.33
C LEU A 126 -2.53 -1.17 -22.61
N GLY A 127 -3.82 -1.44 -22.51
CA GLY A 127 -4.33 -2.62 -21.77
C GLY A 127 -4.46 -2.41 -20.25
N SER A 128 -4.23 -1.19 -19.75
CA SER A 128 -4.54 -0.76 -18.39
C SER A 128 -5.12 0.65 -18.39
N GLN A 129 -5.80 1.03 -17.30
CA GLN A 129 -6.39 2.36 -17.14
C GLN A 129 -5.82 3.04 -15.89
N ALA A 130 -5.78 4.39 -15.92
CA ALA A 130 -5.55 5.18 -14.73
C ALA A 130 -6.78 5.10 -13.81
N GLU A 131 -6.57 5.01 -12.50
CA GLU A 131 -7.67 4.91 -11.54
C GLU A 131 -7.39 5.61 -10.22
N LEU A 132 -8.47 5.89 -9.52
CA LEU A 132 -8.50 6.30 -8.12
C LEU A 132 -9.44 5.38 -7.38
N TRP A 133 -9.02 4.91 -6.21
CA TRP A 133 -9.85 4.12 -5.30
C TRP A 133 -10.45 5.02 -4.24
N VAL A 134 -11.76 4.93 -4.06
CA VAL A 134 -12.46 5.49 -2.90
C VAL A 134 -12.82 4.33 -1.98
N ILE A 135 -12.33 4.38 -0.75
CA ILE A 135 -12.48 3.30 0.22
C ILE A 135 -13.28 3.82 1.41
N ASP A 136 -14.48 3.28 1.61
CA ASP A 136 -15.31 3.56 2.78
C ASP A 136 -14.99 2.56 3.89
N LEU A 137 -14.49 3.05 5.02
CA LEU A 137 -14.24 2.25 6.20
C LEU A 137 -15.49 2.23 7.08
N VAL A 138 -16.10 1.08 7.23
CA VAL A 138 -17.33 0.92 8.02
C VAL A 138 -17.05 0.01 9.22
N GLY A 139 -17.34 0.50 10.43
CA GLY A 139 -17.28 -0.31 11.63
C GLY A 139 -18.29 -1.46 11.58
N LYS A 140 -17.92 -2.64 12.07
CA LYS A 140 -18.92 -3.70 12.29
C LYS A 140 -19.94 -3.21 13.32
N LYS A 141 -21.20 -3.25 13.00
CA LYS A 141 -22.26 -3.14 14.01
C LYS A 141 -22.12 -4.34 14.96
N SER A 142 -21.86 -4.05 16.23
CA SER A 142 -21.93 -5.03 17.33
C SER A 142 -23.32 -5.62 17.46
#